data_64575f4dfeb45092a9e89cb8d7efcf00
#
_entry.id   64575f4dfeb45092a9e89cb8d7efcf00
#
_cell.length_a   1.000
_cell.length_b   1.000
_cell.length_c   1.000
_cell.angle_alpha   90.00
_cell.angle_beta   90.00
_cell.angle_gamma   90.00
#
_symmetry.space_group_name_H-M   'P 1'
#
loop_
_entity.id
_entity.type
_entity.pdbx_description
1 polymer ?
#
loop_
_entity_poly.entity_id
_entity_poly.type
_entity_poly.pdbx_seq_one_letter_code
_entity_poly.pdbx_strand_id
1 'polypeptide(L)'
;GHVAPDGIYLSWKHFLYGYSYKNDSINVAVHEMAHALLYNNYFAQYGIDPHFRLNYEKFSTSTGPILADVIANRRSYLRSYAFSNMHEFWAVSVEAFFENPEGLKENMPDLNEALSHVLNQNPITKTKLLKSEL
;
A
#
# COMPACT_ATOMS: atom_id res chain seq x y z
N GLY A 1 -10.15 -7.94 8.32
CA GLY A 1 -10.07 -6.64 8.97
C GLY A 1 -10.86 -5.57 8.22
N HIS A 2 -11.13 -4.51 8.88
CA HIS A 2 -11.80 -3.36 8.28
C HIS A 2 -11.48 -2.08 9.05
N VAL A 3 -11.68 -0.95 8.40
CA VAL A 3 -11.53 0.39 8.98
C VAL A 3 -12.92 0.97 9.26
N ALA A 4 -13.09 1.55 10.44
CA ALA A 4 -14.29 2.25 10.86
C ALA A 4 -13.91 3.59 11.49
N PRO A 5 -14.88 4.53 11.70
CA PRO A 5 -14.57 5.84 12.29
C PRO A 5 -13.94 5.78 13.69
N ASP A 6 -14.20 4.72 14.43
CA ASP A 6 -13.72 4.53 15.80
C ASP A 6 -12.46 3.65 15.92
N GLY A 7 -11.98 3.09 14.81
CA GLY A 7 -10.76 2.28 14.85
C GLY A 7 -10.54 1.38 13.64
N ILE A 8 -9.50 0.58 13.78
CA ILE A 8 -9.12 -0.44 12.80
C ILE A 8 -9.34 -1.80 13.43
N TYR A 9 -10.13 -2.63 12.76
CA TYR A 9 -10.48 -3.96 13.25
C TYR A 9 -9.73 -5.03 12.45
N LEU A 10 -8.92 -5.83 13.14
CA LEU A 10 -8.07 -6.84 12.52
C LEU A 10 -8.45 -8.25 12.99
N SER A 11 -8.37 -9.22 12.08
CA SER A 11 -8.38 -10.62 12.47
C SER A 11 -7.04 -10.96 13.15
N TRP A 12 -7.09 -11.44 14.39
CA TRP A 12 -5.88 -11.82 15.13
C TRP A 12 -5.06 -12.87 14.38
N LYS A 13 -5.72 -13.84 13.78
CA LYS A 13 -5.06 -14.89 12.98
C LYS A 13 -4.30 -14.28 11.79
N HIS A 14 -4.93 -13.40 11.05
CA HIS A 14 -4.30 -12.76 9.88
C HIS A 14 -3.19 -11.80 10.30
N PHE A 15 -3.36 -11.11 11.42
CA PHE A 15 -2.33 -10.24 11.98
C PHE A 15 -1.08 -11.06 12.34
N LEU A 16 -1.23 -12.17 13.05
CA LEU A 16 -0.11 -13.04 13.41
C LEU A 16 0.57 -13.63 12.18
N TYR A 17 -0.20 -14.01 11.16
CA TYR A 17 0.36 -14.49 9.91
C TYR A 17 1.25 -13.44 9.25
N GLY A 18 0.74 -12.22 9.07
CA GLY A 18 1.50 -11.12 8.48
C GLY A 18 2.75 -10.73 9.28
N TYR A 19 2.67 -10.83 10.60
CA TYR A 19 3.81 -10.59 11.48
C TYR A 19 4.90 -11.67 11.37
N SER A 20 4.49 -12.93 11.21
CA SER A 20 5.39 -14.09 11.20
C SER A 20 6.09 -14.29 9.85
N TYR A 21 5.45 -13.89 8.74
CA TYR A 21 5.95 -14.12 7.38
C TYR A 21 6.29 -12.78 6.70
N LYS A 22 7.44 -12.23 7.05
CA LYS A 22 7.94 -11.00 6.44
C LYS A 22 8.37 -11.26 4.98
N ASN A 23 8.25 -10.25 4.14
CA ASN A 23 8.65 -10.24 2.72
C ASN A 23 7.80 -11.11 1.79
N ASP A 24 6.64 -11.57 2.24
CA ASP A 24 5.68 -12.31 1.40
C ASP A 24 4.62 -11.39 0.75
N SER A 25 4.70 -10.09 0.99
CA SER A 25 3.75 -9.07 0.53
C SER A 25 2.36 -9.17 1.18
N ILE A 26 2.22 -9.95 2.25
CA ILE A 26 0.96 -10.13 2.97
C ILE A 26 1.11 -9.63 4.40
N ASN A 27 0.50 -8.49 4.70
CA ASN A 27 0.47 -7.92 6.03
C ASN A 27 -0.85 -7.19 6.27
N VAL A 28 -1.76 -7.85 6.96
CA VAL A 28 -3.11 -7.32 7.21
C VAL A 28 -3.08 -6.02 7.99
N ALA A 29 -2.14 -5.85 8.93
CA ALA A 29 -2.03 -4.61 9.67
C ALA A 29 -1.67 -3.43 8.77
N VAL A 30 -0.67 -3.58 7.91
CA VAL A 30 -0.30 -2.53 6.95
C VAL A 30 -1.42 -2.27 5.96
N HIS A 31 -2.11 -3.32 5.51
CA HIS A 31 -3.27 -3.21 4.62
C HIS A 31 -4.37 -2.32 5.23
N GLU A 32 -4.77 -2.61 6.47
CA GLU A 32 -5.81 -1.83 7.15
C GLU A 32 -5.34 -0.41 7.49
N MET A 33 -4.05 -0.23 7.80
CA MET A 33 -3.49 1.10 8.01
C MET A 33 -3.50 1.94 6.72
N ALA A 34 -3.29 1.31 5.57
CA ALA A 34 -3.39 2.00 4.28
C ALA A 34 -4.82 2.49 4.03
N HIS A 35 -5.83 1.68 4.35
CA HIS A 35 -7.23 2.11 4.31
C HIS A 35 -7.50 3.26 5.29
N ALA A 36 -6.96 3.18 6.51
CA ALA A 36 -7.13 4.22 7.52
C ALA A 36 -6.50 5.55 7.08
N LEU A 37 -5.33 5.51 6.47
CA LEU A 37 -4.65 6.69 5.97
C LEU A 37 -5.51 7.40 4.92
N LEU A 38 -6.08 6.64 4.00
CA LEU A 38 -6.98 7.17 2.98
C LEU A 38 -8.27 7.70 3.60
N TYR A 39 -8.87 6.94 4.51
CA TYR A 39 -10.09 7.33 5.20
C TYR A 39 -9.92 8.66 5.94
N ASN A 40 -8.85 8.80 6.73
CA ASN A 40 -8.59 10.00 7.51
C ASN A 40 -8.39 11.24 6.65
N ASN A 41 -7.88 11.10 5.45
CA ASN A 41 -7.61 12.23 4.56
C ASN A 41 -8.77 12.59 3.63
N TYR A 42 -9.78 11.73 3.49
CA TYR A 42 -10.92 11.98 2.60
C TYR A 42 -12.26 12.08 3.32
N PHE A 43 -12.44 11.35 4.41
CA PHE A 43 -13.73 11.21 5.07
C PHE A 43 -13.75 11.78 6.49
N ALA A 44 -12.60 11.90 7.14
CA ALA A 44 -12.54 12.48 8.47
C ALA A 44 -12.77 13.98 8.44
N GLN A 45 -13.45 14.48 9.48
CA GLN A 45 -13.77 15.89 9.62
C GLN A 45 -12.55 16.73 10.03
N TYR A 46 -11.56 16.09 10.67
CA TYR A 46 -10.35 16.73 11.18
C TYR A 46 -9.09 15.96 10.74
N GLY A 47 -7.96 16.65 10.70
CA GLY A 47 -6.67 16.02 10.42
C GLY A 47 -6.38 15.74 8.95
N ILE A 48 -7.06 16.42 8.04
CA ILE A 48 -6.82 16.27 6.60
C ILE A 48 -5.45 16.88 6.26
N ASP A 49 -4.58 16.06 5.64
CA ASP A 49 -3.33 16.52 5.07
C ASP A 49 -3.53 16.87 3.59
N PRO A 50 -3.47 18.16 3.21
CA PRO A 50 -3.67 18.57 1.81
C PRO A 50 -2.60 18.00 0.87
N HIS A 51 -1.38 17.80 1.36
CA HIS A 51 -0.29 17.24 0.55
C HIS A 51 -0.55 15.76 0.24
N PHE A 52 -0.96 14.99 1.23
CA PHE A 52 -1.33 13.60 1.02
C PHE A 52 -2.48 13.48 0.02
N ARG A 53 -3.51 14.28 0.19
CA ARG A 53 -4.70 14.26 -0.67
C ARG A 53 -4.33 14.54 -2.13
N LEU A 54 -3.53 15.59 -2.37
CA LEU A 54 -3.06 15.94 -3.70
C LEU A 54 -2.20 14.81 -4.30
N ASN A 55 -1.28 14.27 -3.53
CA ASN A 55 -0.39 13.20 -3.97
C ASN A 55 -1.16 11.90 -4.23
N TYR A 56 -2.18 11.60 -3.44
CA TYR A 56 -3.05 10.46 -3.69
C TYR A 56 -3.87 10.61 -4.97
N GLU A 57 -4.37 11.80 -5.26
CA GLU A 57 -5.07 12.07 -6.52
C GLU A 57 -4.15 11.85 -7.73
N LYS A 58 -2.90 12.28 -7.63
CA LYS A 58 -1.88 12.02 -8.65
C LYS A 58 -1.59 10.51 -8.77
N PHE A 59 -1.45 9.83 -7.64
CA PHE A 59 -1.28 8.38 -7.60
C PHE A 59 -2.44 7.67 -8.30
N SER A 60 -3.66 7.99 -7.94
CA SER A 60 -4.87 7.40 -8.51
C SER A 60 -4.93 7.59 -10.04
N THR A 61 -4.61 8.80 -10.52
CA THR A 61 -4.58 9.10 -11.94
C THR A 61 -3.47 8.34 -12.68
N SER A 62 -2.26 8.34 -12.15
CA SER A 62 -1.11 7.72 -12.80
C SER A 62 -1.16 6.19 -12.78
N THR A 63 -1.79 5.60 -11.77
CA THR A 63 -1.86 4.15 -11.62
C THR A 63 -3.17 3.54 -12.15
N GLY A 64 -4.13 4.35 -12.55
CA GLY A 64 -5.36 3.88 -13.19
C GLY A 64 -5.12 2.91 -14.36
N PRO A 65 -4.23 3.24 -15.30
CA PRO A 65 -3.88 2.32 -16.40
C PRO A 65 -3.25 1.01 -15.91
N ILE A 66 -2.47 1.05 -14.84
CA ILE A 66 -1.87 -0.15 -14.22
C ILE A 66 -2.98 -1.05 -13.69
N LEU A 67 -3.92 -0.48 -12.94
CA LEU A 67 -5.06 -1.22 -12.41
C LEU A 67 -5.91 -1.80 -13.54
N ALA A 68 -6.18 -1.03 -14.58
CA ALA A 68 -6.94 -1.50 -15.74
C ALA A 68 -6.27 -2.69 -16.43
N ASP A 69 -4.95 -2.64 -16.58
CA ASP A 69 -4.17 -3.75 -17.16
C ASP A 69 -4.22 -5.01 -16.28
N VAL A 70 -4.06 -4.83 -14.97
CA VAL A 70 -4.15 -5.91 -13.98
C VAL A 70 -5.52 -6.59 -14.04
N ILE A 71 -6.60 -5.81 -14.11
CA ILE A 71 -7.96 -6.35 -14.20
C ILE A 71 -8.16 -7.10 -15.52
N ALA A 72 -7.73 -6.52 -16.64
CA ALA A 72 -7.90 -7.11 -17.97
C ALA A 72 -7.15 -8.45 -18.11
N ASN A 73 -5.93 -8.52 -17.62
CA ASN A 73 -5.07 -9.70 -17.78
C ASN A 73 -5.22 -10.71 -16.63
N ARG A 74 -5.83 -10.33 -15.53
CA ARG A 74 -5.99 -11.15 -14.32
C ARG A 74 -4.68 -11.77 -13.82
N ARG A 75 -3.56 -11.14 -14.15
CA ARG A 75 -2.23 -11.52 -13.72
C ARG A 75 -1.50 -10.31 -13.21
N SER A 76 -0.91 -10.44 -12.03
CA SER A 76 -0.14 -9.39 -11.41
C SER A 76 0.80 -9.98 -10.38
N TYR A 77 1.87 -9.26 -10.11
CA TYR A 77 2.69 -9.47 -8.94
C TYR A 77 1.88 -9.30 -7.64
N LEU A 78 0.89 -8.39 -7.66
CA LEU A 78 0.00 -8.16 -6.52
C LEU A 78 -1.01 -9.30 -6.39
N ARG A 79 -1.39 -9.60 -5.15
CA ARG A 79 -2.44 -10.59 -4.90
C ARG A 79 -3.80 -10.13 -5.44
N SER A 80 -4.67 -11.10 -5.73
CA SER A 80 -5.94 -10.88 -6.45
C SER A 80 -6.89 -9.89 -5.78
N TYR A 81 -6.75 -9.63 -4.50
CA TYR A 81 -7.56 -8.66 -3.78
C TYR A 81 -7.45 -7.24 -4.39
N ALA A 82 -6.29 -6.93 -4.98
CA ALA A 82 -6.05 -5.67 -5.67
C ALA A 82 -6.99 -5.43 -6.86
N PHE A 83 -7.61 -6.47 -7.40
CA PHE A 83 -8.49 -6.39 -8.56
C PHE A 83 -9.90 -5.91 -8.22
N SER A 84 -10.25 -5.83 -6.94
CA SER A 84 -11.62 -5.55 -6.50
C SER A 84 -12.05 -4.11 -6.81
N ASN A 85 -11.21 -3.15 -6.48
CA ASN A 85 -11.44 -1.71 -6.72
C ASN A 85 -10.18 -0.91 -6.39
N MET A 86 -10.21 0.41 -6.62
CA MET A 86 -9.05 1.29 -6.38
C MET A 86 -8.65 1.31 -4.90
N HIS A 87 -9.60 1.23 -3.95
CA HIS A 87 -9.28 1.22 -2.53
C HIS A 87 -8.49 -0.03 -2.12
N GLU A 88 -8.89 -1.18 -2.64
CA GLU A 88 -8.16 -2.43 -2.40
C GLU A 88 -6.84 -2.46 -3.16
N PHE A 89 -6.80 -1.94 -4.37
CA PHE A 89 -5.56 -1.78 -5.12
C PHE A 89 -4.55 -0.92 -4.35
N TRP A 90 -5.00 0.20 -3.79
CA TRP A 90 -4.19 1.06 -2.94
C TRP A 90 -3.63 0.28 -1.74
N ALA A 91 -4.51 -0.38 -0.97
CA ALA A 91 -4.12 -1.08 0.25
C ALA A 91 -3.16 -2.25 -0.02
N VAL A 92 -3.42 -3.05 -1.06
CA VAL A 92 -2.54 -4.16 -1.46
C VAL A 92 -1.19 -3.64 -1.97
N SER A 93 -1.21 -2.53 -2.71
CA SER A 93 0.02 -1.89 -3.20
C SER A 93 0.90 -1.37 -2.06
N VAL A 94 0.31 -0.70 -1.08
CA VAL A 94 1.02 -0.20 0.11
C VAL A 94 1.58 -1.37 0.92
N GLU A 95 0.80 -2.40 1.10
CA GLU A 95 1.23 -3.63 1.77
C GLU A 95 2.48 -4.22 1.10
N ALA A 96 2.45 -4.42 -0.22
CA ALA A 96 3.59 -4.93 -0.98
C ALA A 96 4.80 -4.00 -0.91
N PHE A 97 4.57 -2.70 -0.94
CA PHE A 97 5.62 -1.68 -0.88
C PHE A 97 6.45 -1.75 0.41
N PHE A 98 5.82 -2.04 1.54
CA PHE A 98 6.52 -2.17 2.82
C PHE A 98 7.02 -3.59 3.09
N GLU A 99 6.29 -4.61 2.68
CA GLU A 99 6.66 -6.00 2.96
C GLU A 99 7.74 -6.52 2.02
N ASN A 100 7.67 -6.18 0.74
CA ASN A 100 8.66 -6.62 -0.25
C ASN A 100 8.95 -5.52 -1.26
N PRO A 101 9.62 -4.45 -0.84
CA PRO A 101 9.88 -3.30 -1.71
C PRO A 101 10.74 -3.64 -2.93
N GLU A 102 11.72 -4.52 -2.77
CA GLU A 102 12.58 -4.93 -3.88
C GLU A 102 11.81 -5.74 -4.93
N GLY A 103 10.96 -6.67 -4.49
CA GLY A 103 10.10 -7.43 -5.39
C GLY A 103 9.11 -6.55 -6.13
N LEU A 104 8.51 -5.58 -5.45
CA LEU A 104 7.60 -4.63 -6.08
C LEU A 104 8.32 -3.79 -7.12
N LYS A 105 9.49 -3.25 -6.80
CA LYS A 105 10.30 -2.46 -7.73
C LYS A 105 10.71 -3.25 -8.97
N GLU A 106 11.09 -4.52 -8.78
CA GLU A 106 11.49 -5.40 -9.87
C GLU A 106 10.32 -5.72 -10.81
N ASN A 107 9.16 -6.01 -10.25
CA ASN A 107 7.99 -6.48 -11.02
C ASN A 107 7.07 -5.35 -11.49
N MET A 108 6.97 -4.26 -10.72
CA MET A 108 6.08 -3.13 -11.00
C MET A 108 6.77 -1.80 -10.67
N PRO A 109 7.82 -1.43 -11.43
CA PRO A 109 8.62 -0.24 -11.12
C PRO A 109 7.83 1.06 -11.13
N ASP A 110 6.86 1.21 -12.03
CA ASP A 110 6.05 2.42 -12.11
C ASP A 110 5.14 2.57 -10.89
N LEU A 111 4.58 1.46 -10.42
CA LEU A 111 3.78 1.46 -9.19
C LEU A 111 4.65 1.77 -7.97
N ASN A 112 5.83 1.17 -7.90
CA ASN A 112 6.78 1.44 -6.82
C ASN A 112 7.17 2.92 -6.75
N GLU A 113 7.43 3.54 -7.88
CA GLU A 113 7.74 4.97 -7.96
C GLU A 113 6.56 5.83 -7.50
N ALA A 114 5.36 5.54 -7.98
CA ALA A 114 4.15 6.25 -7.58
C ALA A 114 3.90 6.17 -6.07
N LEU A 115 4.10 5.01 -5.46
CA LEU A 115 3.98 4.82 -4.01
C LEU A 115 5.06 5.61 -3.25
N SER A 116 6.30 5.63 -3.74
CA SER A 116 7.38 6.40 -3.14
C SER A 116 7.02 7.89 -3.06
N HIS A 117 6.37 8.43 -4.08
CA HIS A 117 5.94 9.83 -4.11
C HIS A 117 4.78 10.10 -3.15
N VAL A 118 3.73 9.28 -3.19
CA VAL A 118 2.55 9.53 -2.35
C VAL A 118 2.84 9.31 -0.87
N LEU A 119 3.68 8.34 -0.53
CA LEU A 119 4.04 8.03 0.85
C LEU A 119 5.27 8.81 1.33
N ASN A 120 5.96 9.49 0.41
CA ASN A 120 7.20 10.22 0.68
C ASN A 120 8.24 9.35 1.41
N GLN A 121 8.42 8.12 0.93
CA GLN A 121 9.32 7.14 1.50
C GLN A 121 9.98 6.29 0.40
N ASN A 122 11.15 5.76 0.73
CA ASN A 122 11.83 4.76 -0.09
C ASN A 122 12.37 3.66 0.83
N PRO A 123 11.61 2.58 1.06
CA PRO A 123 12.02 1.52 1.98
C PRO A 123 13.34 0.83 1.58
N ILE A 124 13.63 0.74 0.30
CA ILE A 124 14.88 0.12 -0.20
C ILE A 124 16.08 0.95 0.21
N THR A 125 16.07 2.25 -0.08
CA THR A 125 17.15 3.17 0.27
C THR A 125 17.34 3.26 1.78
N LYS A 126 16.25 3.36 2.54
CA LYS A 126 16.28 3.39 4.01
C LYS A 126 16.94 2.15 4.58
N THR A 127 16.59 0.97 4.08
CA THR A 127 17.17 -0.31 4.52
C THR A 127 18.68 -0.35 4.20
N LYS A 128 19.09 0.08 3.02
CA LYS A 128 20.51 0.14 2.63
C LYS A 128 21.31 1.07 3.52
N LEU A 129 20.77 2.24 3.87
CA LEU A 129 21.41 3.18 4.77
C LEU A 129 21.61 2.57 6.16
N LEU A 130 20.60 1.93 6.71
CA LEU A 130 20.69 1.25 8.01
C LEU A 130 21.75 0.14 8.01
N LYS A 131 21.84 -0.64 6.93
CA LYS A 131 22.86 -1.68 6.79
C LYS A 131 24.28 -1.11 6.69
N SER A 132 24.45 0.06 6.08
CA SER A 132 25.77 0.69 5.94
C SER A 132 26.29 1.30 7.24
N GLU A 133 25.40 1.60 8.20
CA GLU A 133 25.75 2.13 9.52
C GLU A 133 26.14 1.02 10.53
N LEU A 134 25.87 -0.21 10.22
CA LEU A 134 26.22 -1.37 11.02
C LEU A 134 27.61 -1.88 10.67
#